data_b78b04385bc937ca7eab26389b94db04
#
_entry.id   b78b04385bc937ca7eab26389b94db04
#
_cell.length_a   1.000
_cell.length_b   1.000
_cell.length_c   1.000
_cell.angle_alpha   90.00
_cell.angle_beta   90.00
_cell.angle_gamma   90.00
#
_symmetry.space_group_name_H-M   'P 1'
#
loop_
_entity.id
_entity.type
_entity.pdbx_description
1 polymer ?
#
loop_
_entity_poly.entity_id
_entity_poly.type
_entity_poly.pdbx_seq_one_letter_code
_entity_poly.pdbx_strand_id
1 'polypeptide(L)'
;MKRKARIQTGIDDRLVAIYARKSRITNKGDSIGVQFKQSADYAINQLSLPEDYEFARYEDKGLSGYYSDRPDFQRLLRDIEMGKIKAVACYKLDRISRKTSDLMRLLEYFERHDVTLLVCSNNINTRISTSKIIIQVLAIIAEFERDILTERIQDNLMELAKDGRWLGGKTPTGFSSQ
;
A
#
# COMPACT_ATOMS: atom_id res chain seq x y z
N MET A 1 17.34 -2.59 -31.97
CA MET A 1 17.61 -3.90 -31.31
C MET A 1 16.29 -4.67 -31.22
N LYS A 2 16.19 -5.81 -31.88
CA LYS A 2 14.98 -6.65 -31.98
C LYS A 2 14.72 -7.32 -30.62
N ARG A 3 13.57 -7.04 -29.97
CA ARG A 3 13.08 -7.83 -28.83
C ARG A 3 12.88 -9.27 -29.31
N LYS A 4 13.65 -10.20 -28.78
CA LYS A 4 13.39 -11.64 -28.94
C LYS A 4 12.03 -11.94 -28.28
N ALA A 5 11.06 -12.36 -29.08
CA ALA A 5 9.83 -12.94 -28.59
C ALA A 5 10.19 -14.19 -27.77
N ARG A 6 9.92 -14.14 -26.47
CA ARG A 6 10.03 -15.29 -25.57
C ARG A 6 8.87 -16.22 -25.92
N ILE A 7 9.17 -17.38 -26.48
CA ILE A 7 8.19 -18.45 -26.72
C ILE A 7 7.63 -18.82 -25.36
N GLN A 8 6.32 -18.59 -25.14
CA GLN A 8 5.60 -18.98 -23.96
C GLN A 8 5.47 -20.51 -23.93
N THR A 9 6.38 -21.16 -23.22
CA THR A 9 6.11 -22.48 -22.62
C THR A 9 5.16 -22.20 -21.45
N GLY A 10 3.98 -22.84 -21.41
CA GLY A 10 2.80 -22.48 -20.63
C GLY A 10 2.88 -22.52 -19.09
N ILE A 11 4.04 -22.38 -18.48
CA ILE A 11 4.23 -22.29 -17.04
C ILE A 11 4.87 -20.92 -16.74
N ASP A 12 4.19 -20.11 -15.96
CA ASP A 12 4.69 -18.83 -15.47
C ASP A 12 5.53 -19.05 -14.21
N ASP A 13 6.86 -19.17 -14.39
CA ASP A 13 7.83 -19.44 -13.32
C ASP A 13 8.05 -18.25 -12.38
N ARG A 14 7.41 -17.09 -12.64
CA ARG A 14 7.51 -15.92 -11.75
C ARG A 14 6.87 -16.21 -10.40
N LEU A 15 7.44 -15.63 -9.35
CA LEU A 15 6.99 -15.82 -7.98
C LEU A 15 5.77 -14.96 -7.63
N VAL A 16 5.03 -15.39 -6.62
CA VAL A 16 4.06 -14.56 -5.91
C VAL A 16 4.73 -13.97 -4.68
N ALA A 17 4.73 -12.64 -4.58
CA ALA A 17 5.27 -11.91 -3.45
C ALA A 17 4.20 -11.62 -2.41
N ILE A 18 4.56 -11.67 -1.13
CA ILE A 18 3.73 -11.13 -0.04
C ILE A 18 4.47 -9.98 0.60
N TYR A 19 3.81 -8.82 0.64
CA TYR A 19 4.31 -7.63 1.31
C TYR A 19 3.53 -7.35 2.59
N ALA A 20 4.25 -7.22 3.70
CA ALA A 20 3.70 -6.89 5.01
C ALA A 20 4.44 -5.70 5.64
N ARG A 21 3.70 -4.85 6.38
CA ARG A 21 4.28 -3.69 7.06
C ARG A 21 3.67 -3.48 8.44
N LYS A 22 4.54 -3.17 9.43
CA LYS A 22 4.12 -2.77 10.77
C LYS A 22 4.66 -1.38 11.10
N SER A 23 3.80 -0.45 11.57
CA SER A 23 4.22 0.85 12.09
C SER A 23 4.70 0.72 13.55
N ARG A 24 5.61 1.62 14.00
CA ARG A 24 6.11 1.64 15.38
C ARG A 24 5.03 1.90 16.44
N ILE A 25 3.93 2.55 16.06
CA ILE A 25 3.03 3.23 17.00
C ILE A 25 1.93 2.33 17.56
N THR A 26 1.68 1.15 17.01
CA THR A 26 0.57 0.30 17.45
C THR A 26 1.05 -1.08 17.90
N ASN A 27 1.02 -1.30 19.22
CA ASN A 27 1.05 -2.67 19.78
C ASN A 27 -0.28 -3.42 19.57
N LYS A 28 -1.34 -2.74 19.14
CA LYS A 28 -2.65 -3.30 18.75
C LYS A 28 -2.77 -3.23 17.23
N GLY A 29 -2.32 -4.22 16.54
CA GLY A 29 -2.50 -4.38 15.10
C GLY A 29 -2.04 -5.76 14.68
N ASP A 30 -2.57 -6.23 13.57
CA ASP A 30 -2.24 -7.54 13.02
C ASP A 30 -0.72 -7.72 12.94
N SER A 31 -0.20 -8.74 13.60
CA SER A 31 1.23 -9.05 13.55
C SER A 31 1.63 -9.32 12.08
N ILE A 32 2.91 -9.10 11.75
CA ILE A 32 3.42 -9.41 10.41
C ILE A 32 3.10 -10.86 10.04
N GLY A 33 3.23 -11.79 11.00
CA GLY A 33 2.90 -13.21 10.78
C GLY A 33 1.44 -13.44 10.39
N VAL A 34 0.50 -12.73 11.04
CA VAL A 34 -0.94 -12.81 10.69
C VAL A 34 -1.20 -12.23 9.30
N GLN A 35 -0.61 -11.08 8.98
CA GLN A 35 -0.72 -10.48 7.64
C GLN A 35 -0.20 -11.43 6.56
N PHE A 36 0.94 -12.08 6.81
CA PHE A 36 1.52 -13.08 5.90
C PHE A 36 0.58 -14.25 5.67
N LYS A 37 0.10 -14.89 6.74
CA LYS A 37 -0.77 -16.04 6.65
C LYS A 37 -2.04 -15.72 5.87
N GLN A 38 -2.75 -14.64 6.23
CA GLN A 38 -3.99 -14.27 5.56
C GLN A 38 -3.79 -13.89 4.09
N SER A 39 -2.67 -13.22 3.76
CA SER A 39 -2.34 -12.88 2.37
C SER A 39 -1.94 -14.12 1.57
N ALA A 40 -1.27 -15.10 2.19
CA ALA A 40 -0.91 -16.37 1.56
C ALA A 40 -2.16 -17.19 1.24
N ASP A 41 -3.03 -17.40 2.24
CA ASP A 41 -4.28 -18.15 2.10
C ASP A 41 -5.16 -17.53 0.99
N TYR A 42 -5.24 -16.19 0.97
CA TYR A 42 -5.97 -15.47 -0.07
C TYR A 42 -5.35 -15.65 -1.46
N ALA A 43 -4.02 -15.54 -1.58
CA ALA A 43 -3.32 -15.69 -2.86
C ALA A 43 -3.41 -17.13 -3.40
N ILE A 44 -3.32 -18.15 -2.54
CA ILE A 44 -3.52 -19.56 -2.91
C ILE A 44 -4.89 -19.74 -3.56
N ASN A 45 -5.94 -19.24 -2.91
CA ASN A 45 -7.31 -19.32 -3.42
C ASN A 45 -7.52 -18.56 -4.73
N GLN A 46 -7.00 -17.32 -4.82
CA GLN A 46 -7.23 -16.45 -5.99
C GLN A 46 -6.45 -16.87 -7.23
N LEU A 47 -5.30 -17.50 -7.06
CA LEU A 47 -4.41 -17.91 -8.14
C LEU A 47 -4.37 -19.44 -8.35
N SER A 48 -5.18 -20.20 -7.58
CA SER A 48 -5.19 -21.66 -7.59
C SER A 48 -3.81 -22.28 -7.44
N LEU A 49 -3.05 -21.76 -6.45
CA LEU A 49 -1.70 -22.24 -6.16
C LEU A 49 -1.74 -23.50 -5.27
N PRO A 50 -0.69 -24.33 -5.28
CA PRO A 50 -0.53 -25.41 -4.31
C PRO A 50 -0.51 -24.88 -2.86
N GLU A 51 -0.98 -25.70 -1.89
CA GLU A 51 -0.99 -25.31 -0.47
C GLU A 51 0.42 -25.10 0.10
N ASP A 52 1.42 -25.78 -0.43
CA ASP A 52 2.84 -25.71 -0.09
C ASP A 52 3.61 -24.68 -0.91
N TYR A 53 2.92 -23.76 -1.62
CA TYR A 53 3.56 -22.76 -2.47
C TYR A 53 4.50 -21.85 -1.68
N GLU A 54 5.75 -21.71 -2.15
CA GLU A 54 6.75 -20.82 -1.56
C GLU A 54 6.60 -19.38 -2.05
N PHE A 55 6.23 -18.48 -1.13
CA PHE A 55 6.07 -17.06 -1.40
C PHE A 55 7.37 -16.28 -1.20
N ALA A 56 7.65 -15.35 -2.11
CA ALA A 56 8.69 -14.34 -1.88
C ALA A 56 8.24 -13.36 -0.79
N ARG A 57 9.02 -13.23 0.30
CA ARG A 57 8.67 -12.43 1.48
C ARG A 57 9.34 -11.06 1.44
N TYR A 58 8.54 -10.03 1.71
CA TYR A 58 8.98 -8.63 1.83
C TYR A 58 8.32 -8.02 3.06
N GLU A 59 9.14 -7.50 3.99
CA GLU A 59 8.60 -6.94 5.23
C GLU A 59 9.34 -5.68 5.69
N ASP A 60 8.60 -4.60 5.97
CA ASP A 60 9.13 -3.38 6.53
C ASP A 60 8.61 -3.17 7.95
N LYS A 61 9.53 -3.07 8.93
CA LYS A 61 9.22 -2.88 10.35
C LYS A 61 9.60 -1.49 10.81
N GLY A 62 8.67 -0.81 11.49
CA GLY A 62 9.00 0.40 12.26
C GLY A 62 9.31 1.63 11.45
N LEU A 63 8.96 1.66 10.17
CA LEU A 63 9.30 2.74 9.26
C LEU A 63 8.12 3.68 9.01
N SER A 64 8.43 4.96 8.72
CA SER A 64 7.45 5.98 8.35
C SER A 64 6.76 5.62 7.02
N GLY A 65 5.71 6.36 6.67
CA GLY A 65 4.94 6.09 5.46
C GLY A 65 5.62 6.48 4.14
N TYR A 66 6.84 7.04 4.17
CA TYR A 66 7.56 7.44 2.96
C TYR A 66 8.18 6.24 2.24
N TYR A 67 8.10 6.23 0.91
CA TYR A 67 8.65 5.15 0.07
C TYR A 67 10.15 4.96 0.23
N SER A 68 10.92 6.05 0.42
CA SER A 68 12.37 6.03 0.61
C SER A 68 12.83 5.22 1.83
N ASP A 69 11.97 5.11 2.86
CA ASP A 69 12.30 4.46 4.13
C ASP A 69 11.86 2.99 4.18
N ARG A 70 11.56 2.37 3.04
CA ARG A 70 11.00 1.02 2.93
C ARG A 70 11.90 0.12 2.09
N PRO A 71 13.01 -0.38 2.65
CA PRO A 71 14.02 -1.12 1.90
C PRO A 71 13.49 -2.38 1.23
N ASP A 72 12.61 -3.13 1.91
CA ASP A 72 12.01 -4.34 1.32
C ASP A 72 10.98 -4.02 0.26
N PHE A 73 10.24 -2.92 0.39
CA PHE A 73 9.38 -2.45 -0.69
C PHE A 73 10.19 -2.05 -1.93
N GLN A 74 11.32 -1.37 -1.74
CA GLN A 74 12.23 -1.04 -2.84
C GLN A 74 12.83 -2.31 -3.49
N ARG A 75 13.14 -3.33 -2.68
CA ARG A 75 13.59 -4.63 -3.18
C ARG A 75 12.49 -5.30 -4.01
N LEU A 76 11.24 -5.28 -3.54
CA LEU A 76 10.08 -5.79 -4.28
C LEU A 76 9.95 -5.11 -5.65
N LEU A 77 10.05 -3.77 -5.72
CA LEU A 77 9.95 -3.05 -6.99
C LEU A 77 11.08 -3.45 -7.97
N ARG A 78 12.31 -3.59 -7.49
CA ARG A 78 13.43 -4.09 -8.32
C ARG A 78 13.19 -5.50 -8.83
N ASP A 79 12.67 -6.41 -8.00
CA ASP A 79 12.39 -7.78 -8.41
C ASP A 79 11.22 -7.85 -9.42
N ILE A 80 10.27 -6.90 -9.36
CA ILE A 80 9.24 -6.70 -10.38
C ILE A 80 9.86 -6.25 -11.70
N GLU A 81 10.73 -5.24 -11.67
CA GLU A 81 11.44 -4.76 -12.88
C GLU A 81 12.27 -5.85 -13.55
N MET A 82 12.86 -6.74 -12.75
CA MET A 82 13.59 -7.90 -13.24
C MET A 82 12.67 -9.01 -13.79
N GLY A 83 11.34 -8.84 -13.72
CA GLY A 83 10.37 -9.82 -14.19
C GLY A 83 10.30 -11.09 -13.35
N LYS A 84 10.69 -11.04 -12.07
CA LYS A 84 10.68 -12.21 -11.17
C LYS A 84 9.32 -12.43 -10.51
N ILE A 85 8.47 -11.40 -10.46
CA ILE A 85 7.20 -11.39 -9.69
C ILE A 85 6.02 -11.33 -10.66
N LYS A 86 5.03 -12.20 -10.48
CA LYS A 86 3.76 -12.21 -11.24
C LYS A 86 2.57 -11.64 -10.46
N ALA A 87 2.65 -11.68 -9.13
CA ALA A 87 1.60 -11.13 -8.28
C ALA A 87 2.18 -10.64 -6.96
N VAL A 88 1.58 -9.59 -6.41
CA VAL A 88 1.87 -9.05 -5.07
C VAL A 88 0.61 -9.16 -4.23
N ALA A 89 0.70 -9.89 -3.12
CA ALA A 89 -0.37 -10.01 -2.13
C ALA A 89 -0.07 -9.17 -0.90
N CYS A 90 -1.08 -8.50 -0.37
CA CYS A 90 -1.01 -7.78 0.91
C CYS A 90 -2.32 -7.92 1.68
N TYR A 91 -2.24 -7.71 2.99
CA TYR A 91 -3.42 -7.80 3.86
C TYR A 91 -4.39 -6.64 3.62
N LYS A 92 -3.89 -5.39 3.60
CA LYS A 92 -4.66 -4.16 3.40
C LYS A 92 -3.93 -3.20 2.46
N LEU A 93 -4.67 -2.37 1.73
CA LEU A 93 -4.11 -1.36 0.81
C LEU A 93 -3.17 -0.36 1.52
N ASP A 94 -3.47 0.01 2.77
CA ASP A 94 -2.64 0.94 3.56
C ASP A 94 -1.25 0.37 3.89
N ARG A 95 -1.02 -0.93 3.75
CA ARG A 95 0.29 -1.55 3.86
C ARG A 95 1.17 -1.18 2.67
N ILE A 96 0.58 -1.07 1.50
CA ILE A 96 1.27 -0.69 0.25
C ILE A 96 1.41 0.82 0.16
N SER A 97 0.30 1.57 0.18
CA SER A 97 0.31 3.03 0.14
C SER A 97 -0.79 3.62 1.03
N ARG A 98 -0.48 4.79 1.64
CA ARG A 98 -1.45 5.60 2.39
C ARG A 98 -1.97 6.76 1.57
N LYS A 99 -1.26 7.14 0.49
CA LYS A 99 -1.68 8.21 -0.40
C LYS A 99 -2.33 7.62 -1.64
N THR A 100 -3.48 8.15 -1.98
CA THR A 100 -4.25 7.75 -3.15
C THR A 100 -3.46 7.90 -4.45
N SER A 101 -2.79 9.06 -4.62
CA SER A 101 -1.97 9.32 -5.80
C SER A 101 -0.81 8.32 -5.98
N ASP A 102 -0.18 7.92 -4.86
CA ASP A 102 0.89 6.92 -4.90
C ASP A 102 0.36 5.53 -5.22
N LEU A 103 -0.84 5.20 -4.70
CA LEU A 103 -1.50 3.93 -5.00
C LEU A 103 -1.83 3.82 -6.50
N MET A 104 -2.36 4.90 -7.10
CA MET A 104 -2.68 4.91 -8.54
C MET A 104 -1.44 4.72 -9.41
N ARG A 105 -0.35 5.45 -9.12
CA ARG A 105 0.94 5.27 -9.82
C ARG A 105 1.48 3.84 -9.68
N LEU A 106 1.30 3.24 -8.51
CA LEU A 106 1.75 1.88 -8.26
C LEU A 106 0.91 0.85 -9.02
N LEU A 107 -0.40 1.06 -9.12
CA LEU A 107 -1.28 0.19 -9.93
C LEU A 107 -0.90 0.24 -11.41
N GLU A 108 -0.64 1.44 -11.95
CA GLU A 108 -0.16 1.59 -13.33
C GLU A 108 1.23 0.93 -13.51
N TYR A 109 2.09 1.03 -12.51
CA TYR A 109 3.39 0.38 -12.52
C TYR A 109 3.24 -1.14 -12.55
N PHE A 110 2.40 -1.72 -11.70
CA PHE A 110 2.12 -3.16 -11.70
C PHE A 110 1.52 -3.63 -13.02
N GLU A 111 0.59 -2.88 -13.59
CA GLU A 111 -0.02 -3.19 -14.89
C GLU A 111 1.02 -3.20 -16.01
N ARG A 112 1.92 -2.21 -16.05
CA ARG A 112 3.01 -2.15 -17.05
C ARG A 112 3.96 -3.35 -16.98
N HIS A 113 4.13 -3.95 -15.80
CA HIS A 113 5.00 -5.10 -15.58
C HIS A 113 4.23 -6.44 -15.57
N ASP A 114 2.95 -6.43 -15.92
CA ASP A 114 2.08 -7.62 -15.87
C ASP A 114 2.07 -8.27 -14.47
N VAL A 115 1.96 -7.46 -13.42
CA VAL A 115 1.89 -7.89 -12.03
C VAL A 115 0.48 -7.70 -11.49
N THR A 116 -0.10 -8.75 -10.91
CA THR A 116 -1.40 -8.72 -10.27
C THR A 116 -1.28 -8.23 -8.82
N LEU A 117 -2.11 -7.27 -8.40
CA LEU A 117 -2.26 -6.92 -6.98
C LEU A 117 -3.43 -7.68 -6.37
N LEU A 118 -3.17 -8.32 -5.23
CA LEU A 118 -4.14 -9.04 -4.41
C LEU A 118 -4.24 -8.37 -3.04
N VAL A 119 -5.46 -7.97 -2.61
CA VAL A 119 -5.69 -7.37 -1.30
C VAL A 119 -6.71 -8.20 -0.53
N CYS A 120 -6.25 -8.85 0.54
CA CYS A 120 -7.03 -9.81 1.31
C CYS A 120 -8.27 -9.17 1.97
N SER A 121 -8.08 -8.08 2.72
CA SER A 121 -9.17 -7.47 3.52
C SER A 121 -10.34 -6.93 2.70
N ASN A 122 -10.10 -6.60 1.45
CA ASN A 122 -11.11 -6.01 0.56
C ASN A 122 -11.55 -6.98 -0.55
N ASN A 123 -11.05 -8.21 -0.53
CA ASN A 123 -11.30 -9.22 -1.57
C ASN A 123 -11.01 -8.69 -3.00
N ILE A 124 -9.87 -7.98 -3.14
CA ILE A 124 -9.48 -7.35 -4.41
C ILE A 124 -8.48 -8.22 -5.15
N ASN A 125 -8.75 -8.42 -6.44
CA ASN A 125 -7.85 -9.07 -7.39
C ASN A 125 -7.83 -8.23 -8.69
N THR A 126 -6.73 -7.53 -8.97
CA THR A 126 -6.64 -6.61 -10.12
C THR A 126 -6.64 -7.30 -11.49
N ARG A 127 -6.56 -8.62 -11.55
CA ARG A 127 -6.85 -9.38 -12.77
C ARG A 127 -8.31 -9.21 -13.21
N ILE A 128 -9.20 -8.99 -12.26
CA ILE A 128 -10.63 -8.82 -12.50
C ILE A 128 -10.88 -7.32 -12.75
N SER A 129 -11.38 -6.96 -13.92
CA SER A 129 -11.61 -5.57 -14.32
C SER A 129 -12.46 -4.78 -13.33
N THR A 130 -13.46 -5.41 -12.72
CA THR A 130 -14.31 -4.79 -11.69
C THR A 130 -13.52 -4.38 -10.45
N SER A 131 -12.48 -5.14 -10.07
CA SER A 131 -11.63 -4.82 -8.93
C SER A 131 -10.81 -3.55 -9.15
N LYS A 132 -10.41 -3.25 -10.38
CA LYS A 132 -9.71 -2.00 -10.72
C LYS A 132 -10.62 -0.79 -10.46
N ILE A 133 -11.89 -0.87 -10.87
CA ILE A 133 -12.88 0.17 -10.63
C ILE A 133 -13.11 0.36 -9.12
N ILE A 134 -13.23 -0.74 -8.35
CA ILE A 134 -13.40 -0.68 -6.90
C ILE A 134 -12.22 0.06 -6.24
N ILE A 135 -10.99 -0.22 -6.66
CA ILE A 135 -9.80 0.47 -6.13
C ILE A 135 -9.87 1.97 -6.44
N GLN A 136 -10.25 2.35 -7.67
CA GLN A 136 -10.39 3.76 -8.05
C GLN A 136 -11.44 4.47 -7.20
N VAL A 137 -12.58 3.84 -6.96
CA VAL A 137 -13.65 4.38 -6.10
C VAL A 137 -13.17 4.51 -4.65
N LEU A 138 -12.52 3.48 -4.09
CA LEU A 138 -11.97 3.54 -2.74
C LEU A 138 -10.91 4.63 -2.60
N ALA A 139 -10.12 4.85 -3.62
CA ALA A 139 -9.14 5.90 -3.68
C ALA A 139 -9.80 7.30 -3.63
N ILE A 140 -10.83 7.54 -4.43
CA ILE A 140 -11.59 8.79 -4.45
C ILE A 140 -12.25 9.05 -3.08
N ILE A 141 -12.84 8.04 -2.46
CA ILE A 141 -13.46 8.16 -1.12
C ILE A 141 -12.41 8.54 -0.08
N ALA A 142 -11.24 7.90 -0.10
CA ALA A 142 -10.16 8.20 0.85
C ALA A 142 -9.59 9.62 0.68
N GLU A 143 -9.58 10.16 -0.54
CA GLU A 143 -9.20 11.53 -0.82
C GLU A 143 -10.25 12.52 -0.29
N PHE A 144 -11.51 12.25 -0.55
CA PHE A 144 -12.63 13.05 -0.07
C PHE A 144 -12.71 13.09 1.47
N GLU A 145 -12.52 11.94 2.16
CA GLU A 145 -12.44 11.90 3.64
C GLU A 145 -11.30 12.77 4.18
N ARG A 146 -10.16 12.79 3.50
CA ARG A 146 -9.02 13.65 3.89
C ARG A 146 -9.33 15.12 3.73
N ASP A 147 -9.98 15.50 2.63
CA ASP A 147 -10.34 16.88 2.35
C ASP A 147 -11.33 17.40 3.40
N ILE A 148 -12.36 16.62 3.75
CA ILE A 148 -13.29 16.95 4.84
C ILE A 148 -12.56 17.11 6.19
N LEU A 149 -11.62 16.23 6.51
CA LEU A 149 -10.84 16.34 7.74
C LEU A 149 -9.97 17.60 7.75
N THR A 150 -9.39 17.96 6.63
CA THR A 150 -8.58 19.17 6.49
C THR A 150 -9.42 20.42 6.64
N GLU A 151 -10.60 20.47 6.03
CA GLU A 151 -11.56 21.56 6.15
C GLU A 151 -12.01 21.74 7.61
N ARG A 152 -12.39 20.65 8.29
CA ARG A 152 -12.75 20.70 9.72
C ARG A 152 -11.61 21.21 10.61
N ILE A 153 -10.36 20.82 10.32
CA ILE A 153 -9.20 21.31 11.06
C ILE A 153 -9.02 22.81 10.82
N GLN A 154 -9.17 23.29 9.60
CA GLN A 154 -9.08 24.72 9.28
C GLN A 154 -10.19 25.52 9.96
N ASP A 155 -11.42 25.04 9.94
CA ASP A 155 -12.55 25.68 10.60
C ASP A 155 -12.33 25.80 12.11
N ASN A 156 -11.91 24.71 12.76
CA ASN A 156 -11.58 24.72 14.18
C ASN A 156 -10.41 25.69 14.51
N LEU A 157 -9.39 25.75 13.67
CA LEU A 157 -8.28 26.68 13.85
C LEU A 157 -8.75 28.14 13.70
N MET A 158 -9.63 28.43 12.74
CA MET A 158 -10.21 29.75 12.57
C MET A 158 -11.08 30.16 13.78
N GLU A 159 -11.85 29.24 14.33
CA GLU A 159 -12.66 29.47 15.52
C GLU A 159 -11.80 29.78 16.76
N LEU A 160 -10.75 28.96 16.98
CA LEU A 160 -9.77 29.21 18.04
C LEU A 160 -9.05 30.55 17.87
N ALA A 161 -8.71 30.93 16.63
CA ALA A 161 -8.08 32.22 16.35
C ALA A 161 -9.02 33.40 16.66
N LYS A 162 -10.32 33.29 16.34
CA LYS A 162 -11.35 34.31 16.71
C LYS A 162 -11.50 34.47 18.21
N ASP A 163 -11.36 33.37 18.95
CA ASP A 163 -11.38 33.36 20.41
C ASP A 163 -10.07 33.88 21.05
N GLY A 164 -9.10 34.28 20.25
CA GLY A 164 -7.78 34.75 20.72
C GLY A 164 -6.93 33.66 21.34
N ARG A 165 -7.23 32.38 21.08
CA ARG A 165 -6.48 31.24 21.61
C ARG A 165 -5.25 30.96 20.74
N TRP A 166 -4.16 30.55 21.40
CA TRP A 166 -2.94 30.13 20.70
C TRP A 166 -3.16 28.83 19.91
N LEU A 167 -2.86 28.89 18.60
CA LEU A 167 -3.09 27.77 17.67
C LEU A 167 -1.99 26.70 17.69
N GLY A 168 -1.00 26.81 18.60
CA GLY A 168 0.16 25.91 18.67
C GLY A 168 1.36 26.42 17.85
N GLY A 169 2.48 25.72 17.96
CA GLY A 169 3.76 26.11 17.34
C GLY A 169 4.70 26.81 18.34
N LYS A 170 5.77 27.43 17.80
CA LYS A 170 6.70 28.21 18.65
C LYS A 170 6.01 29.47 19.16
N THR A 171 6.08 29.71 20.47
CA THR A 171 5.57 30.93 21.07
C THR A 171 6.17 32.17 20.38
N PRO A 172 5.36 33.16 19.95
CA PRO A 172 5.88 34.37 19.32
C PRO A 172 6.82 35.10 20.25
N THR A 173 7.77 35.81 19.66
CA THR A 173 8.74 36.63 20.42
C THR A 173 8.00 37.65 21.28
N GLY A 174 8.26 37.66 22.60
CA GLY A 174 7.59 38.54 23.56
C GLY A 174 6.44 37.93 24.32
N PHE A 175 6.05 36.67 24.05
CA PHE A 175 5.03 35.93 24.77
C PHE A 175 5.63 34.72 25.50
N SER A 176 5.10 34.37 26.67
CA SER A 176 5.41 33.12 27.37
C SER A 176 4.21 32.21 27.36
N SER A 177 4.40 30.91 27.11
CA SER A 177 3.35 29.91 27.32
C SER A 177 3.19 29.68 28.83
N GLN A 178 2.01 29.85 29.37
CA GLN A 178 1.65 29.35 30.70
C GLN A 178 1.25 27.88 30.63
#